data_b3df16fa0435680bcb222601344fbaef
#
_entry.id   b3df16fa0435680bcb222601344fbaef
#
_cell.length_a   1.000
_cell.length_b   1.000
_cell.length_c   1.000
_cell.angle_alpha   90.00
_cell.angle_beta   90.00
_cell.angle_gamma   90.00
#
_symmetry.space_group_name_H-M   'P 1'
#
loop_
_entity.id
_entity.type
_entity.pdbx_description
1 polymer ?
#
loop_
_entity_poly.entity_id
_entity_poly.type
_entity_poly.pdbx_seq_one_letter_code
_entity_poly.pdbx_strand_id
1 'polypeptide(L)'
;MYSNVKSKSKLNENEASLTESKIKNPLVDVAEIKSGAKIAYINIDTLDSQYEYIKDYSAALKNKQANIEASLSSMYSKFQQDYAEFQQSVQAGLKPEAELKKQQAILEQKQNEIASKEKSLQALSEEVAMKQNDMLKNVSAFIKRYNNGKFDFILAYTSNVSSVLYAKPELEITKEVVEGLNQEYKLKKEKN
;
A
#
# COMPACT_ATOMS: atom_id res chain seq x y z
N MET A 1 55.44 -23.18 -47.46
CA MET A 1 56.27 -22.49 -46.45
C MET A 1 55.47 -21.33 -45.89
N TYR A 2 54.83 -21.54 -44.76
CA TYR A 2 54.07 -20.46 -44.07
C TYR A 2 54.78 -20.18 -42.75
N SER A 3 55.29 -18.98 -42.63
CA SER A 3 56.02 -18.49 -41.49
C SER A 3 55.07 -17.95 -40.45
N ASN A 4 55.11 -18.48 -39.23
CA ASN A 4 54.38 -18.10 -38.07
C ASN A 4 54.92 -16.76 -37.51
N VAL A 5 54.07 -15.74 -37.45
CA VAL A 5 54.34 -14.54 -36.66
C VAL A 5 53.49 -14.58 -35.41
N LYS A 6 54.07 -14.96 -34.27
CA LYS A 6 53.52 -14.77 -32.94
C LYS A 6 53.71 -13.31 -32.54
N SER A 7 52.62 -12.54 -32.59
CA SER A 7 52.55 -11.24 -31.92
C SER A 7 52.19 -11.45 -30.44
N LYS A 8 53.15 -11.33 -29.56
CA LYS A 8 52.94 -11.20 -28.11
C LYS A 8 52.56 -9.76 -27.82
N SER A 9 51.26 -9.53 -27.51
CA SER A 9 50.82 -8.28 -26.88
C SER A 9 51.29 -8.30 -25.42
N LYS A 10 52.32 -7.55 -25.10
CA LYS A 10 52.64 -7.15 -23.72
C LYS A 10 51.55 -6.18 -23.28
N LEU A 11 50.58 -6.64 -22.53
CA LEU A 11 49.70 -5.78 -21.76
C LEU A 11 50.55 -5.05 -20.72
N ASN A 12 50.35 -3.77 -20.71
CA ASN A 12 51.15 -2.80 -19.97
C ASN A 12 50.74 -2.89 -18.49
N GLU A 13 51.53 -3.57 -17.67
CA GLU A 13 51.30 -3.68 -16.20
C GLU A 13 51.40 -2.32 -15.48
N ASN A 14 51.68 -1.24 -16.19
CA ASN A 14 51.78 0.11 -15.64
C ASN A 14 50.45 0.88 -15.63
N GLU A 15 49.40 0.44 -16.32
CA GLU A 15 48.08 1.11 -16.26
C GLU A 15 47.21 0.61 -15.12
N ALA A 16 47.38 -0.62 -14.66
CA ALA A 16 46.64 -1.16 -13.52
C ALA A 16 47.11 -0.55 -12.18
N SER A 17 48.34 -0.15 -12.08
CA SER A 17 48.94 0.45 -10.87
C SER A 17 48.57 1.94 -10.67
N LEU A 18 48.11 2.64 -11.70
CA LEU A 18 47.79 4.07 -11.64
C LEU A 18 46.31 4.35 -11.28
N THR A 19 45.46 3.35 -11.29
CA THR A 19 44.04 3.51 -10.93
C THR A 19 43.75 3.26 -9.44
N GLU A 20 44.55 2.49 -8.75
CA GLU A 20 44.35 2.22 -7.31
C GLU A 20 44.84 3.36 -6.39
N SER A 21 45.77 4.21 -6.85
CA SER A 21 46.34 5.25 -5.99
C SER A 21 45.60 6.59 -5.97
N LYS A 22 44.51 6.73 -6.74
CA LYS A 22 43.74 8.00 -6.83
C LYS A 22 42.36 7.98 -6.20
N ILE A 23 41.85 6.85 -5.73
CA ILE A 23 40.68 6.81 -4.88
C ILE A 23 41.16 7.00 -3.42
N LYS A 24 41.48 8.23 -3.05
CA LYS A 24 41.43 8.62 -1.67
C LYS A 24 39.95 8.57 -1.27
N ASN A 25 39.52 7.38 -0.85
CA ASN A 25 38.34 7.26 -0.02
C ASN A 25 38.61 8.19 1.18
N PRO A 26 37.83 9.24 1.41
CA PRO A 26 37.87 9.88 2.73
C PRO A 26 37.29 8.83 3.68
N LEU A 27 38.16 7.94 4.17
CA LEU A 27 37.83 7.14 5.35
C LEU A 27 37.49 8.18 6.43
N VAL A 28 36.19 8.42 6.63
CA VAL A 28 35.73 8.99 7.85
C VAL A 28 36.39 8.13 8.92
N ASP A 29 37.25 8.72 9.73
CA ASP A 29 37.97 7.99 10.76
C ASP A 29 36.91 7.47 11.75
N VAL A 30 36.55 6.20 11.58
CA VAL A 30 35.52 5.52 12.40
C VAL A 30 35.94 5.51 13.88
N ALA A 31 37.20 5.82 14.18
CA ALA A 31 37.73 5.95 15.52
C ALA A 31 37.23 7.23 16.26
N GLU A 32 36.71 8.24 15.55
CA GLU A 32 36.10 9.41 16.19
C GLU A 32 34.63 9.26 16.54
N ILE A 33 33.94 8.19 16.10
CA ILE A 33 32.57 7.87 16.56
C ILE A 33 32.67 7.29 17.98
N LYS A 34 32.81 8.17 18.95
CA LYS A 34 32.99 7.82 20.40
C LYS A 34 31.77 7.18 21.06
N SER A 35 30.64 7.10 20.40
CA SER A 35 29.51 6.25 20.78
C SER A 35 28.80 5.81 19.50
N GLY A 36 28.72 4.51 19.24
CA GLY A 36 27.93 3.98 18.14
C GLY A 36 26.50 4.46 18.25
N ALA A 37 25.89 4.85 17.11
CA ALA A 37 24.48 5.21 17.05
C ALA A 37 23.61 4.07 17.60
N LYS A 38 22.67 4.38 18.46
CA LYS A 38 21.68 3.42 18.97
C LYS A 38 20.61 3.23 17.92
N ILE A 39 20.61 2.06 17.31
CA ILE A 39 19.70 1.72 16.20
C ILE A 39 18.73 0.63 16.68
N ALA A 40 17.46 0.78 16.32
CA ALA A 40 16.46 -0.28 16.43
C ALA A 40 15.75 -0.44 15.09
N TYR A 41 14.99 -1.52 14.93
CA TYR A 41 14.15 -1.71 13.75
C TYR A 41 12.78 -2.27 14.11
N ILE A 42 11.83 -2.00 13.21
CA ILE A 42 10.46 -2.50 13.27
C ILE A 42 10.19 -3.30 12.00
N ASN A 43 9.72 -4.53 12.16
CA ASN A 43 9.23 -5.36 11.07
C ASN A 43 7.82 -4.92 10.70
N ILE A 44 7.69 -4.27 9.53
CA ILE A 44 6.43 -3.72 9.04
C ILE A 44 5.43 -4.84 8.71
N ASP A 45 5.90 -5.98 8.18
CA ASP A 45 5.00 -7.11 7.85
C ASP A 45 4.34 -7.67 9.13
N THR A 46 5.12 -7.74 10.22
CA THR A 46 4.59 -8.12 11.53
C THR A 46 3.65 -7.07 12.10
N LEU A 47 4.00 -5.79 11.99
CA LEU A 47 3.14 -4.69 12.42
C LEU A 47 1.80 -4.73 11.68
N ASP A 48 1.80 -4.85 10.35
CA ASP A 48 0.59 -4.92 9.53
C ASP A 48 -0.28 -6.11 9.90
N SER A 49 0.33 -7.26 10.20
CA SER A 49 -0.39 -8.48 10.55
C SER A 49 -0.91 -8.50 11.99
N GLN A 50 -0.34 -7.73 12.93
CA GLN A 50 -0.67 -7.81 14.35
C GLN A 50 -1.34 -6.55 14.92
N TYR A 51 -1.29 -5.40 14.22
CA TYR A 51 -1.95 -4.19 14.66
C TYR A 51 -3.47 -4.29 14.47
N GLU A 52 -4.23 -4.31 15.58
CA GLU A 52 -5.68 -4.52 15.59
C GLU A 52 -6.45 -3.47 14.77
N TYR A 53 -6.00 -2.22 14.75
CA TYR A 53 -6.59 -1.18 13.91
C TYR A 53 -6.57 -1.57 12.42
N ILE A 54 -5.45 -2.11 11.94
CA ILE A 54 -5.30 -2.53 10.53
C ILE A 54 -6.24 -3.69 10.22
N LYS A 55 -6.32 -4.68 11.12
CA LYS A 55 -7.22 -5.84 10.98
C LYS A 55 -8.68 -5.41 10.91
N ASP A 56 -9.12 -4.59 11.87
CA ASP A 56 -10.51 -4.11 11.94
C ASP A 56 -10.86 -3.27 10.72
N TYR A 57 -9.95 -2.37 10.31
CA TYR A 57 -10.17 -1.54 9.13
C TYR A 57 -10.21 -2.35 7.83
N SER A 58 -9.28 -3.30 7.65
CA SER A 58 -9.25 -4.16 6.46
C SER A 58 -10.50 -5.03 6.36
N ALA A 59 -10.99 -5.56 7.48
CA ALA A 59 -12.24 -6.33 7.52
C ALA A 59 -13.45 -5.46 7.16
N ALA A 60 -13.55 -4.26 7.72
CA ALA A 60 -14.63 -3.32 7.42
C ALA A 60 -14.61 -2.87 5.95
N LEU A 61 -13.42 -2.61 5.41
CA LEU A 61 -13.21 -2.24 4.01
C LEU A 61 -13.68 -3.35 3.07
N LYS A 62 -13.23 -4.59 3.33
CA LYS A 62 -13.64 -5.77 2.53
C LYS A 62 -15.15 -5.96 2.52
N ASN A 63 -15.79 -5.82 3.68
CA ASN A 63 -17.24 -5.91 3.78
C ASN A 63 -17.95 -4.78 3.01
N LYS A 64 -17.44 -3.54 3.11
CA LYS A 64 -18.01 -2.38 2.40
C LYS A 64 -17.89 -2.57 0.90
N GLN A 65 -16.74 -3.03 0.40
CA GLN A 65 -16.52 -3.33 -1.01
C GLN A 65 -17.46 -4.42 -1.51
N ALA A 66 -17.53 -5.56 -0.81
CA ALA A 66 -18.40 -6.67 -1.17
C ALA A 66 -19.89 -6.25 -1.24
N ASN A 67 -20.33 -5.41 -0.31
CA ASN A 67 -21.70 -4.90 -0.31
C ASN A 67 -21.97 -3.96 -1.50
N ILE A 68 -21.01 -3.12 -1.89
CA ILE A 68 -21.15 -2.26 -3.07
C ILE A 68 -21.20 -3.10 -4.33
N GLU A 69 -20.30 -4.08 -4.48
CA GLU A 69 -20.22 -4.98 -5.65
C GLU A 69 -21.49 -5.83 -5.80
N ALA A 70 -21.99 -6.41 -4.70
CA ALA A 70 -23.24 -7.17 -4.71
C ALA A 70 -24.45 -6.29 -5.09
N SER A 71 -24.49 -5.06 -4.55
CA SER A 71 -25.52 -4.08 -4.91
C SER A 71 -25.48 -3.73 -6.38
N LEU A 72 -24.29 -3.43 -6.93
CA LEU A 72 -24.09 -3.14 -8.35
C LEU A 72 -24.54 -4.30 -9.23
N SER A 73 -24.11 -5.53 -8.92
CA SER A 73 -24.53 -6.73 -9.65
C SER A 73 -26.03 -6.87 -9.72
N SER A 74 -26.73 -6.68 -8.60
CA SER A 74 -28.19 -6.70 -8.52
C SER A 74 -28.84 -5.58 -9.36
N MET A 75 -28.30 -4.36 -9.27
CA MET A 75 -28.82 -3.21 -10.01
C MET A 75 -28.68 -3.40 -11.52
N TYR A 76 -27.52 -3.90 -11.99
CA TYR A 76 -27.30 -4.20 -13.40
C TYR A 76 -28.25 -5.30 -13.91
N SER A 77 -28.38 -6.40 -13.17
CA SER A 77 -29.30 -7.47 -13.55
C SER A 77 -30.73 -6.96 -13.71
N LYS A 78 -31.18 -6.14 -12.75
CA LYS A 78 -32.51 -5.55 -12.75
C LYS A 78 -32.71 -4.55 -13.90
N PHE A 79 -31.69 -3.71 -14.16
CA PHE A 79 -31.71 -2.79 -15.29
C PHE A 79 -31.81 -3.51 -16.63
N GLN A 80 -31.04 -4.60 -16.81
CA GLN A 80 -31.11 -5.40 -18.04
C GLN A 80 -32.51 -6.03 -18.28
N GLN A 81 -33.13 -6.55 -17.22
CA GLN A 81 -34.49 -7.08 -17.29
C GLN A 81 -35.50 -5.99 -17.67
N ASP A 82 -35.49 -4.87 -16.95
CA ASP A 82 -36.42 -3.76 -17.21
C ASP A 82 -36.24 -3.17 -18.61
N TYR A 83 -34.99 -3.11 -19.09
CA TYR A 83 -34.65 -2.64 -20.43
C TYR A 83 -35.18 -3.57 -21.53
N ALA A 84 -35.03 -4.90 -21.32
CA ALA A 84 -35.57 -5.90 -22.24
C ALA A 84 -37.10 -5.85 -22.30
N GLU A 85 -37.78 -5.71 -21.16
CA GLU A 85 -39.24 -5.54 -21.08
C GLU A 85 -39.71 -4.25 -21.76
N PHE A 86 -38.97 -3.17 -21.60
CA PHE A 86 -39.23 -1.90 -22.28
C PHE A 86 -39.12 -2.07 -23.80
N GLN A 87 -38.06 -2.69 -24.30
CA GLN A 87 -37.88 -2.94 -25.74
C GLN A 87 -39.00 -3.78 -26.32
N GLN A 88 -39.41 -4.86 -25.62
CA GLN A 88 -40.55 -5.68 -26.05
C GLN A 88 -41.85 -4.87 -26.09
N SER A 89 -42.06 -4.00 -25.09
CA SER A 89 -43.25 -3.16 -25.03
C SER A 89 -43.33 -2.17 -26.18
N VAL A 90 -42.19 -1.60 -26.57
CA VAL A 90 -42.08 -0.70 -27.74
C VAL A 90 -42.35 -1.46 -29.03
N GLN A 91 -41.74 -2.65 -29.22
CA GLN A 91 -41.90 -3.45 -30.43
C GLN A 91 -43.35 -3.97 -30.61
N ALA A 92 -43.97 -4.36 -29.54
CA ALA A 92 -45.34 -4.88 -29.55
C ALA A 92 -46.40 -3.80 -29.85
N GLY A 93 -46.08 -2.49 -29.63
CA GLY A 93 -47.01 -1.40 -29.86
C GLY A 93 -48.27 -1.41 -28.98
N LEU A 94 -48.26 -2.18 -27.87
CA LEU A 94 -49.42 -2.44 -27.06
C LEU A 94 -49.61 -1.43 -25.91
N LYS A 95 -48.61 -0.62 -25.61
CA LYS A 95 -48.66 0.35 -24.52
C LYS A 95 -48.86 1.77 -25.00
N PRO A 96 -49.65 2.58 -24.25
CA PRO A 96 -49.82 4.00 -24.51
C PRO A 96 -48.46 4.73 -24.43
N GLU A 97 -48.28 5.79 -25.25
CA GLU A 97 -47.05 6.60 -25.28
C GLU A 97 -46.70 7.17 -23.88
N ALA A 98 -47.71 7.58 -23.11
CA ALA A 98 -47.49 8.09 -21.76
C ALA A 98 -46.85 7.05 -20.81
N GLU A 99 -47.21 5.77 -20.96
CA GLU A 99 -46.66 4.67 -20.19
C GLU A 99 -45.20 4.35 -20.62
N LEU A 100 -44.94 4.37 -21.91
CA LEU A 100 -43.58 4.19 -22.45
C LEU A 100 -42.63 5.30 -21.97
N LYS A 101 -43.08 6.57 -21.97
CA LYS A 101 -42.31 7.70 -21.43
C LYS A 101 -42.00 7.52 -19.94
N LYS A 102 -42.96 7.01 -19.16
CA LYS A 102 -42.77 6.73 -17.73
C LYS A 102 -41.75 5.61 -17.51
N GLN A 103 -41.80 4.56 -18.30
CA GLN A 103 -40.83 3.46 -18.23
C GLN A 103 -39.43 3.93 -18.62
N GLN A 104 -39.30 4.75 -19.64
CA GLN A 104 -38.03 5.36 -20.04
C GLN A 104 -37.42 6.21 -18.90
N ALA A 105 -38.22 7.06 -18.26
CA ALA A 105 -37.77 7.87 -17.12
C ALA A 105 -37.27 7.00 -15.93
N ILE A 106 -37.93 5.87 -15.68
CA ILE A 106 -37.49 4.90 -14.65
C ILE A 106 -36.13 4.28 -15.03
N LEU A 107 -35.92 3.91 -16.30
CA LEU A 107 -34.65 3.38 -16.80
C LEU A 107 -33.52 4.39 -16.66
N GLU A 108 -33.77 5.65 -17.03
CA GLU A 108 -32.81 6.75 -16.86
C GLU A 108 -32.43 6.96 -15.38
N GLN A 109 -33.42 6.91 -14.47
CA GLN A 109 -33.18 6.99 -13.03
C GLN A 109 -32.30 5.83 -12.57
N LYS A 110 -32.61 4.59 -12.95
CA LYS A 110 -31.81 3.41 -12.58
C LYS A 110 -30.37 3.49 -13.11
N GLN A 111 -30.18 4.01 -14.32
CA GLN A 111 -28.85 4.23 -14.88
C GLN A 111 -28.04 5.25 -14.05
N ASN A 112 -28.69 6.34 -13.62
CA ASN A 112 -28.07 7.33 -12.75
C ASN A 112 -27.73 6.76 -11.36
N GLU A 113 -28.59 5.90 -10.81
CA GLU A 113 -28.34 5.20 -9.53
C GLU A 113 -27.13 4.24 -9.65
N ILE A 114 -27.00 3.50 -10.75
CA ILE A 114 -25.85 2.65 -11.04
C ILE A 114 -24.57 3.51 -11.12
N ALA A 115 -24.58 4.57 -11.90
CA ALA A 115 -23.43 5.47 -12.03
C ALA A 115 -23.02 6.10 -10.68
N SER A 116 -24.00 6.45 -9.83
CA SER A 116 -23.74 6.92 -8.47
C SER A 116 -23.10 5.84 -7.59
N LYS A 117 -23.55 4.59 -7.74
CA LYS A 117 -23.00 3.47 -6.98
C LYS A 117 -21.57 3.09 -7.43
N GLU A 118 -21.27 3.21 -8.72
CA GLU A 118 -19.91 3.05 -9.26
C GLU A 118 -18.94 4.10 -8.68
N LYS A 119 -19.38 5.36 -8.59
CA LYS A 119 -18.61 6.42 -7.92
C LYS A 119 -18.30 6.09 -6.46
N SER A 120 -19.16 5.30 -5.79
CA SER A 120 -18.90 4.86 -4.42
C SER A 120 -17.70 3.90 -4.31
N LEU A 121 -17.42 3.09 -5.34
CA LEU A 121 -16.19 2.27 -5.41
C LEU A 121 -14.95 3.13 -5.56
N GLN A 122 -15.02 4.17 -6.38
CA GLN A 122 -13.91 5.10 -6.54
C GLN A 122 -13.62 5.85 -5.23
N ALA A 123 -14.67 6.38 -4.58
CA ALA A 123 -14.55 7.04 -3.28
C ALA A 123 -13.98 6.11 -2.20
N LEU A 124 -14.27 4.80 -2.28
CA LEU A 124 -13.70 3.82 -1.37
C LEU A 124 -12.18 3.70 -1.54
N SER A 125 -11.68 3.76 -2.77
CA SER A 125 -10.24 3.77 -3.05
C SER A 125 -9.54 4.99 -2.44
N GLU A 126 -10.17 6.16 -2.54
CA GLU A 126 -9.66 7.39 -1.93
C GLU A 126 -9.68 7.31 -0.39
N GLU A 127 -10.75 6.73 0.19
CA GLU A 127 -10.83 6.48 1.62
C GLU A 127 -9.69 5.59 2.11
N VAL A 128 -9.35 4.54 1.36
CA VAL A 128 -8.21 3.65 1.68
C VAL A 128 -6.90 4.43 1.74
N ALA A 129 -6.62 5.25 0.73
CA ALA A 129 -5.38 6.04 0.67
C ALA A 129 -5.29 7.03 1.85
N MET A 130 -6.40 7.70 2.20
CA MET A 130 -6.45 8.59 3.37
C MET A 130 -6.20 7.84 4.67
N LYS A 131 -6.83 6.68 4.85
CA LYS A 131 -6.68 5.87 6.07
C LYS A 131 -5.28 5.28 6.23
N GLN A 132 -4.63 4.87 5.13
CA GLN A 132 -3.22 4.46 5.17
C GLN A 132 -2.33 5.62 5.64
N ASN A 133 -2.58 6.82 5.17
CA ASN A 133 -1.83 8.00 5.58
C ASN A 133 -2.04 8.33 7.07
N ASP A 134 -3.28 8.24 7.55
CA ASP A 134 -3.60 8.45 8.97
C ASP A 134 -2.97 7.37 9.87
N MET A 135 -2.95 6.12 9.40
CA MET A 135 -2.26 5.03 10.09
C MET A 135 -0.77 5.32 10.23
N LEU A 136 -0.10 5.70 9.14
CA LEU A 136 1.33 6.04 9.16
C LEU A 136 1.63 7.21 10.13
N LYS A 137 0.76 8.24 10.16
CA LYS A 137 0.87 9.34 11.12
C LYS A 137 0.73 8.84 12.56
N ASN A 138 -0.25 7.97 12.82
CA ASN A 138 -0.48 7.42 14.16
C ASN A 138 0.71 6.57 14.64
N VAL A 139 1.22 5.68 13.77
CA VAL A 139 2.39 4.85 14.04
C VAL A 139 3.62 5.73 14.31
N SER A 140 3.88 6.71 13.45
CA SER A 140 5.00 7.65 13.60
C SER A 140 4.90 8.46 14.90
N ALA A 141 3.71 8.95 15.23
CA ALA A 141 3.48 9.69 16.49
C ALA A 141 3.68 8.78 17.72
N PHE A 142 3.24 7.53 17.67
CA PHE A 142 3.48 6.55 18.72
C PHE A 142 4.98 6.28 18.89
N ILE A 143 5.68 5.96 17.78
CA ILE A 143 7.13 5.70 17.79
C ILE A 143 7.90 6.87 18.39
N LYS A 144 7.55 8.11 18.05
CA LYS A 144 8.19 9.31 18.60
C LYS A 144 8.04 9.38 20.12
N ARG A 145 6.87 9.07 20.67
CA ARG A 145 6.64 9.03 22.13
C ARG A 145 7.35 7.85 22.79
N TYR A 146 7.26 6.67 22.18
CA TYR A 146 7.91 5.46 22.67
C TYR A 146 9.44 5.60 22.70
N ASN A 147 10.01 6.19 21.65
CA ASN A 147 11.45 6.39 21.55
C ASN A 147 12.00 7.23 22.72
N ASN A 148 11.38 8.35 23.03
CA ASN A 148 11.80 9.23 24.13
C ASN A 148 13.33 9.31 24.30
N GLY A 149 14.10 9.42 23.20
CA GLY A 149 15.56 9.50 23.21
C GLY A 149 16.31 8.17 23.44
N LYS A 150 15.63 7.01 23.37
CA LYS A 150 16.28 5.70 23.54
C LYS A 150 17.17 5.33 22.36
N PHE A 151 16.73 5.64 21.16
CA PHE A 151 17.40 5.31 19.89
C PHE A 151 17.62 6.56 19.07
N ASP A 152 18.74 6.59 18.36
CA ASP A 152 19.08 7.64 17.39
C ASP A 152 18.34 7.38 16.05
N PHE A 153 18.16 6.08 15.71
CA PHE A 153 17.43 5.66 14.51
C PHE A 153 16.50 4.49 14.82
N ILE A 154 15.29 4.54 14.26
CA ILE A 154 14.37 3.41 14.19
C ILE A 154 14.08 3.17 12.72
N LEU A 155 14.51 2.01 12.20
CA LEU A 155 14.44 1.65 10.79
C LEU A 155 13.22 0.78 10.54
N ALA A 156 12.64 0.89 9.33
CA ALA A 156 11.61 -0.02 8.86
C ALA A 156 12.26 -1.20 8.13
N TYR A 157 11.85 -2.42 8.48
CA TYR A 157 12.21 -3.65 7.79
C TYR A 157 10.97 -4.28 7.16
N THR A 158 11.08 -4.74 5.92
CA THR A 158 10.06 -5.54 5.23
C THR A 158 10.74 -6.72 4.54
N SER A 159 10.03 -7.84 4.40
CA SER A 159 10.57 -9.04 3.77
C SER A 159 10.81 -8.88 2.27
N ASN A 160 10.04 -8.02 1.59
CA ASN A 160 10.06 -7.94 0.13
C ASN A 160 10.99 -6.86 -0.42
N VAL A 161 10.94 -5.66 0.14
CA VAL A 161 11.76 -4.52 -0.30
C VAL A 161 12.23 -3.77 0.94
N SER A 162 13.45 -4.05 1.38
CA SER A 162 14.02 -3.42 2.56
C SER A 162 15.36 -2.77 2.26
N SER A 163 15.58 -1.59 2.81
CA SER A 163 16.91 -0.97 2.87
C SER A 163 17.80 -1.64 3.92
N VAL A 164 17.22 -2.44 4.81
CA VAL A 164 17.94 -3.20 5.84
C VAL A 164 18.06 -4.65 5.38
N LEU A 165 19.25 -5.05 4.96
CA LEU A 165 19.53 -6.43 4.51
C LEU A 165 19.77 -7.40 5.66
N TYR A 166 20.28 -6.90 6.77
CA TYR A 166 20.54 -7.67 7.98
C TYR A 166 20.49 -6.78 9.21
N ALA A 167 19.84 -7.26 10.26
CA ALA A 167 19.90 -6.68 11.59
C ALA A 167 19.91 -7.82 12.63
N LYS A 168 20.53 -7.55 13.78
CA LYS A 168 20.48 -8.50 14.89
C LYS A 168 19.07 -8.53 15.49
N PRO A 169 18.52 -9.73 15.85
CA PRO A 169 17.18 -9.85 16.45
C PRO A 169 16.99 -9.00 17.71
N GLU A 170 18.06 -8.80 18.49
CA GLU A 170 18.01 -8.01 19.73
C GLU A 170 17.76 -6.51 19.50
N LEU A 171 17.86 -6.05 18.25
CA LEU A 171 17.56 -4.67 17.86
C LEU A 171 16.09 -4.50 17.41
N GLU A 172 15.32 -5.58 17.37
CA GLU A 172 13.92 -5.55 16.99
C GLU A 172 13.04 -5.05 18.16
N ILE A 173 12.22 -4.04 17.87
CA ILE A 173 11.26 -3.48 18.84
C ILE A 173 9.81 -3.61 18.36
N THR A 174 9.56 -4.47 17.38
CA THR A 174 8.24 -4.62 16.74
C THR A 174 7.16 -5.00 17.75
N LYS A 175 7.46 -5.92 18.64
CA LYS A 175 6.51 -6.45 19.63
C LYS A 175 6.04 -5.34 20.57
N GLU A 176 6.96 -4.61 21.15
CA GLU A 176 6.65 -3.51 22.08
C GLU A 176 5.84 -2.39 21.41
N VAL A 177 6.19 -2.09 20.14
CA VAL A 177 5.47 -1.09 19.36
C VAL A 177 4.06 -1.54 19.05
N VAL A 178 3.88 -2.79 18.61
CA VAL A 178 2.55 -3.36 18.32
C VAL A 178 1.68 -3.43 19.58
N GLU A 179 2.24 -3.89 20.70
CA GLU A 179 1.51 -3.95 21.98
C GLU A 179 1.04 -2.55 22.41
N GLY A 180 1.91 -1.57 22.34
CA GLY A 180 1.56 -0.19 22.70
C GLY A 180 0.53 0.44 21.77
N LEU A 181 0.64 0.24 20.45
CA LEU A 181 -0.35 0.68 19.47
C LEU A 181 -1.71 0.02 19.70
N ASN A 182 -1.74 -1.28 20.00
CA ASN A 182 -2.98 -2.00 20.29
C ASN A 182 -3.64 -1.50 21.58
N GLN A 183 -2.87 -1.19 22.61
CA GLN A 183 -3.39 -0.60 23.84
C GLN A 183 -4.01 0.80 23.58
N GLU A 184 -3.32 1.68 22.84
CA GLU A 184 -3.88 2.97 22.46
C GLU A 184 -5.14 2.85 21.61
N TYR A 185 -5.19 1.88 20.71
CA TYR A 185 -6.35 1.62 19.87
C TYR A 185 -7.57 1.16 20.69
N LYS A 186 -7.38 0.23 21.63
CA LYS A 186 -8.44 -0.24 22.55
C LYS A 186 -9.03 0.90 23.36
N LEU A 187 -8.17 1.71 23.95
CA LEU A 187 -8.61 2.88 24.72
C LEU A 187 -9.39 3.91 23.90
N LYS A 188 -9.05 4.08 22.62
CA LYS A 188 -9.81 4.94 21.71
C LYS A 188 -11.16 4.34 21.34
N LYS A 189 -11.22 3.01 21.16
CA LYS A 189 -12.45 2.28 20.79
C LYS A 189 -13.48 2.26 21.93
N GLU A 190 -13.02 2.24 23.18
CA GLU A 190 -13.91 2.28 24.37
C GLU A 190 -14.51 3.66 24.64
N LYS A 191 -13.92 4.73 24.07
CA LYS A 191 -14.39 6.13 24.25
C LYS A 191 -15.36 6.60 23.17
N ASN A 192 -15.50 5.84 22.08
CA ASN A 192 -16.41 6.11 20.96
C ASN A 192 -17.63 5.20 20.98
#